data_8d9ce54871a70b21e9bf51ca07b1c9a6
#
_entry.id   8d9ce54871a70b21e9bf51ca07b1c9a6
#
_cell.length_a   1.000
_cell.length_b   1.000
_cell.length_c   1.000
_cell.angle_alpha   90.00
_cell.angle_beta   90.00
_cell.angle_gamma   90.00
#
_symmetry.space_group_name_H-M   'P 1'
#
loop_
_entity.id
_entity.type
_entity.pdbx_description
1 polymer ?
#
loop_
_entity_poly.entity_id
_entity_poly.type
_entity_poly.pdbx_seq_one_letter_code
_entity_poly.pdbx_strand_id
1 'polypeptide(L)'
;MKIRKAVIPAAGLGTRFLPATKALPKEMLPIVDKPTIQYIVEEAVASGIEDILIISGRGKRAIEDHFDKSYELEEILLKSGRDEILEDVKRISRLANIYYIRQKEPKGLGDAVYCARSFIANEPFAVLLGDDIIQSKTPCLKQLMNIYLKLKSPIIAVQKVPLNDVSKYGIVVPGNTITENLVQVDTLIEKPPSHNCISNLAIMGRYILTPDILEIIPRLPQVNGMEIQLTDAIRIMAEQQNVYAYYFEGERYDIGDKFGFIKANLEYAMQRPKLKEELMQYLKILMGNN
;
A
#
# COMPACT_ATOMS: atom_id res chain seq x y z
N MET A 1 9.49 19.30 8.90
CA MET A 1 10.44 18.34 8.32
C MET A 1 9.78 17.74 7.09
N LYS A 2 10.50 17.55 5.96
CA LYS A 2 9.97 16.91 4.73
C LYS A 2 10.00 15.40 4.93
N ILE A 3 8.96 14.70 4.49
CA ILE A 3 8.96 13.23 4.50
C ILE A 3 9.74 12.76 3.27
N ARG A 4 10.79 11.97 3.49
CA ARG A 4 11.68 11.45 2.45
C ARG A 4 11.74 9.94 2.38
N LYS A 5 11.31 9.28 3.44
CA LYS A 5 11.39 7.84 3.64
C LYS A 5 10.03 7.18 3.56
N ALA A 6 9.95 6.05 2.90
CA ALA A 6 8.77 5.20 2.90
C ALA A 6 9.11 3.76 3.28
N VAL A 7 8.18 3.09 3.94
CA VAL A 7 8.22 1.68 4.29
C VAL A 7 7.07 0.98 3.55
N ILE A 8 7.39 -0.09 2.82
CA ILE A 8 6.42 -0.91 2.10
C ILE A 8 6.44 -2.32 2.69
N PRO A 9 5.48 -2.67 3.55
CA PRO A 9 5.33 -4.04 4.04
C PRO A 9 4.91 -4.99 2.91
N ALA A 10 5.73 -6.00 2.63
CA ALA A 10 5.53 -7.01 1.59
C ALA A 10 5.86 -8.44 2.08
N ALA A 11 5.84 -8.68 3.40
CA ALA A 11 6.19 -9.96 3.99
C ALA A 11 5.02 -10.96 4.09
N GLY A 12 3.79 -10.54 3.81
CA GLY A 12 2.58 -11.36 3.92
C GLY A 12 2.58 -12.59 2.99
N LEU A 13 1.97 -13.69 3.43
CA LEU A 13 1.96 -14.97 2.71
C LEU A 13 1.05 -15.01 1.47
N GLY A 14 0.11 -14.08 1.33
CA GLY A 14 -0.79 -14.00 0.17
C GLY A 14 -1.77 -15.17 0.03
N THR A 15 -2.22 -15.76 1.14
CA THR A 15 -3.03 -17.00 1.15
C THR A 15 -4.34 -16.92 0.38
N ARG A 16 -4.91 -15.70 0.23
CA ARG A 16 -6.16 -15.49 -0.54
C ARG A 16 -6.04 -15.83 -2.03
N PHE A 17 -4.81 -15.79 -2.57
CA PHE A 17 -4.51 -16.06 -3.97
C PHE A 17 -3.84 -17.42 -4.22
N LEU A 18 -3.87 -18.32 -3.24
CA LEU A 18 -3.42 -19.69 -3.49
C LEU A 18 -4.33 -20.36 -4.56
N PRO A 19 -3.75 -21.15 -5.48
CA PRO A 19 -2.35 -21.60 -5.50
C PRO A 19 -1.34 -20.66 -6.17
N ALA A 20 -1.75 -19.58 -6.85
CA ALA A 20 -0.85 -18.68 -7.59
C ALA A 20 0.30 -18.13 -6.71
N THR A 21 -0.01 -17.75 -5.48
CA THR A 21 0.97 -17.19 -4.54
C THR A 21 1.81 -18.23 -3.79
N LYS A 22 1.73 -19.52 -4.17
CA LYS A 22 2.61 -20.54 -3.61
C LYS A 22 4.09 -20.28 -3.90
N ALA A 23 4.39 -19.77 -5.09
CA ALA A 23 5.75 -19.49 -5.56
C ALA A 23 5.96 -18.02 -5.96
N LEU A 24 4.89 -17.25 -6.14
CA LEU A 24 4.91 -15.85 -6.54
C LEU A 24 4.45 -14.95 -5.39
N PRO A 25 5.21 -13.91 -5.02
CA PRO A 25 4.72 -12.88 -4.10
C PRO A 25 3.40 -12.28 -4.60
N LYS A 26 2.42 -12.07 -3.71
CA LYS A 26 1.15 -11.42 -4.10
C LYS A 26 1.40 -10.02 -4.68
N GLU A 27 2.42 -9.34 -4.21
CA GLU A 27 2.85 -8.02 -4.66
C GLU A 27 3.42 -8.02 -6.08
N MET A 28 3.75 -9.21 -6.61
CA MET A 28 4.18 -9.41 -8.01
C MET A 28 3.05 -9.83 -8.94
N LEU A 29 1.82 -9.98 -8.45
CA LEU A 29 0.66 -10.20 -9.32
C LEU A 29 0.50 -9.00 -10.25
N PRO A 30 0.44 -9.18 -11.58
CA PRO A 30 0.43 -8.08 -12.53
C PRO A 30 -0.96 -7.47 -12.68
N ILE A 31 -1.03 -6.15 -12.69
CA ILE A 31 -2.18 -5.40 -13.21
C ILE A 31 -1.87 -5.08 -14.67
N VAL A 32 -2.50 -5.81 -15.56
CA VAL A 32 -2.21 -5.93 -16.99
C VAL A 32 -0.79 -6.52 -17.19
N ASP A 33 0.26 -5.70 -17.23
CA ASP A 33 1.66 -6.09 -17.46
C ASP A 33 2.65 -5.51 -16.42
N LYS A 34 2.15 -4.77 -15.43
CA LYS A 34 2.96 -4.14 -14.40
C LYS A 34 2.67 -4.76 -13.03
N PRO A 35 3.69 -5.26 -12.28
CA PRO A 35 3.49 -5.79 -10.94
C PRO A 35 2.87 -4.78 -9.99
N THR A 36 1.99 -5.25 -9.10
CA THR A 36 1.31 -4.41 -8.11
C THR A 36 2.29 -3.55 -7.30
N ILE A 37 3.41 -4.11 -6.86
CA ILE A 37 4.41 -3.39 -6.06
C ILE A 37 5.01 -2.20 -6.79
N GLN A 38 5.12 -2.24 -8.12
CA GLN A 38 5.65 -1.12 -8.91
C GLN A 38 4.72 0.09 -8.86
N TYR A 39 3.40 -0.10 -8.88
CA TYR A 39 2.44 1.01 -8.71
C TYR A 39 2.62 1.71 -7.36
N ILE A 40 2.89 0.94 -6.30
CA ILE A 40 3.10 1.48 -4.95
C ILE A 40 4.40 2.29 -4.88
N VAL A 41 5.49 1.76 -5.48
CA VAL A 41 6.78 2.47 -5.55
C VAL A 41 6.65 3.73 -6.40
N GLU A 42 6.00 3.67 -7.56
CA GLU A 42 5.76 4.83 -8.42
C GLU A 42 4.93 5.92 -7.71
N GLU A 43 3.91 5.55 -6.92
CA GLU A 43 3.16 6.51 -6.10
C GLU A 43 4.05 7.21 -5.07
N ALA A 44 4.91 6.45 -4.38
CA ALA A 44 5.84 6.99 -3.41
C ALA A 44 6.82 7.99 -4.06
N VAL A 45 7.42 7.62 -5.20
CA VAL A 45 8.33 8.47 -5.97
C VAL A 45 7.63 9.74 -6.48
N ALA A 46 6.44 9.61 -7.07
CA ALA A 46 5.63 10.74 -7.54
C ALA A 46 5.21 11.69 -6.39
N SER A 47 5.17 11.18 -5.16
CA SER A 47 4.91 11.99 -3.96
C SER A 47 6.15 12.73 -3.47
N GLY A 48 7.36 12.37 -3.93
CA GLY A 48 8.64 12.97 -3.56
C GLY A 48 9.39 12.22 -2.46
N ILE A 49 9.13 10.91 -2.31
CA ILE A 49 9.93 9.98 -1.51
C ILE A 49 11.24 9.71 -2.25
N GLU A 50 12.33 9.66 -1.52
CA GLU A 50 13.69 9.46 -2.01
C GLU A 50 14.21 8.06 -1.70
N ASP A 51 13.95 7.59 -0.47
CA ASP A 51 14.40 6.31 0.05
C ASP A 51 13.22 5.41 0.40
N ILE A 52 13.19 4.20 -0.15
CA ILE A 52 12.10 3.24 0.05
C ILE A 52 12.68 1.98 0.69
N LEU A 53 12.12 1.55 1.82
CA LEU A 53 12.44 0.27 2.43
C LEU A 53 11.28 -0.72 2.22
N ILE A 54 11.56 -1.80 1.52
CA ILE A 54 10.63 -2.90 1.35
C ILE A 54 10.90 -3.95 2.45
N ILE A 55 9.89 -4.21 3.28
CA ILE A 55 9.96 -5.28 4.29
C ILE A 55 9.54 -6.58 3.64
N SER A 56 10.52 -7.38 3.23
CA SER A 56 10.29 -8.65 2.54
C SER A 56 10.16 -9.82 3.52
N GLY A 57 9.64 -10.94 3.02
CA GLY A 57 9.53 -12.21 3.72
C GLY A 57 10.33 -13.33 3.03
N ARG A 58 10.17 -14.55 3.52
CA ARG A 58 10.72 -15.73 2.83
C ARG A 58 10.06 -15.92 1.46
N GLY A 59 10.87 -16.19 0.42
CA GLY A 59 10.37 -16.45 -0.94
C GLY A 59 9.94 -15.20 -1.72
N LYS A 60 10.38 -14.00 -1.30
CA LYS A 60 10.02 -12.72 -1.93
C LYS A 60 11.10 -12.15 -2.86
N ARG A 61 12.11 -12.95 -3.26
CA ARG A 61 13.23 -12.51 -4.10
C ARG A 61 12.79 -11.87 -5.42
N ALA A 62 11.68 -12.32 -6.01
CA ALA A 62 11.15 -11.72 -7.24
C ALA A 62 10.85 -10.22 -7.12
N ILE A 63 10.62 -9.69 -5.90
CA ILE A 63 10.46 -8.25 -5.68
C ILE A 63 11.80 -7.54 -5.81
N GLU A 64 12.88 -8.15 -5.29
CA GLU A 64 14.24 -7.61 -5.37
C GLU A 64 14.70 -7.63 -6.83
N ASP A 65 14.59 -8.78 -7.50
CA ASP A 65 14.96 -8.97 -8.91
C ASP A 65 14.21 -8.00 -9.85
N HIS A 66 12.97 -7.60 -9.51
CA HIS A 66 12.18 -6.68 -10.32
C HIS A 66 12.73 -5.24 -10.36
N PHE A 67 13.27 -4.76 -9.25
CA PHE A 67 13.83 -3.40 -9.15
C PHE A 67 15.33 -3.36 -9.40
N ASP A 68 15.99 -4.52 -9.45
CA ASP A 68 17.40 -4.60 -9.75
C ASP A 68 17.66 -4.48 -11.26
N LYS A 69 18.89 -4.12 -11.61
CA LYS A 69 19.32 -4.06 -13.00
C LYS A 69 19.51 -5.46 -13.59
N SER A 70 18.83 -5.75 -14.70
CA SER A 70 18.96 -7.01 -15.44
C SER A 70 19.86 -6.85 -16.66
N TYR A 71 21.18 -7.04 -16.49
CA TYR A 71 22.18 -6.84 -17.56
C TYR A 71 21.91 -7.69 -18.80
N GLU A 72 21.59 -8.97 -18.61
CA GLU A 72 21.34 -9.89 -19.73
C GLU A 72 20.10 -9.48 -20.53
N LEU A 73 19.01 -9.12 -19.85
CA LEU A 73 17.78 -8.68 -20.49
C LEU A 73 18.00 -7.36 -21.25
N GLU A 74 18.68 -6.38 -20.63
CA GLU A 74 19.00 -5.10 -21.27
C GLU A 74 19.85 -5.31 -22.53
N GLU A 75 20.83 -6.21 -22.50
CA GLU A 75 21.68 -6.53 -23.66
C GLU A 75 20.89 -7.19 -24.80
N ILE A 76 19.98 -8.13 -24.46
CA ILE A 76 19.10 -8.79 -25.45
C ILE A 76 18.17 -7.76 -26.10
N LEU A 77 17.55 -6.88 -25.32
CA LEU A 77 16.66 -5.83 -25.83
C LEU A 77 17.41 -4.85 -26.75
N LEU A 78 18.61 -4.44 -26.35
CA LEU A 78 19.46 -3.57 -27.15
C LEU A 78 19.83 -4.22 -28.51
N LYS A 79 20.27 -5.49 -28.49
CA LYS A 79 20.63 -6.23 -29.73
C LYS A 79 19.43 -6.47 -30.64
N SER A 80 18.23 -6.56 -30.09
CA SER A 80 16.98 -6.78 -30.86
C SER A 80 16.30 -5.50 -31.32
N GLY A 81 16.86 -4.31 -31.03
CA GLY A 81 16.30 -3.02 -31.43
C GLY A 81 14.97 -2.66 -30.73
N ARG A 82 14.72 -3.21 -29.54
CA ARG A 82 13.51 -2.93 -28.76
C ARG A 82 13.73 -1.79 -27.78
N ASP A 83 14.05 -0.61 -28.30
CA ASP A 83 14.50 0.53 -27.49
C ASP A 83 13.47 1.03 -26.49
N GLU A 84 12.18 1.06 -26.84
CA GLU A 84 11.10 1.49 -25.93
C GLU A 84 11.02 0.59 -24.70
N ILE A 85 11.04 -0.73 -24.91
CA ILE A 85 10.97 -1.71 -23.80
C ILE A 85 12.26 -1.64 -22.96
N LEU A 86 13.42 -1.44 -23.61
CA LEU A 86 14.70 -1.29 -22.93
C LEU A 86 14.70 -0.09 -21.99
N GLU A 87 14.17 1.07 -22.43
CA GLU A 87 14.09 2.26 -21.59
C GLU A 87 13.07 2.07 -20.44
N ASP A 88 11.97 1.37 -20.65
CA ASP A 88 11.03 1.02 -19.58
C ASP A 88 11.70 0.14 -18.52
N VAL A 89 12.45 -0.90 -18.92
CA VAL A 89 13.18 -1.79 -17.99
C VAL A 89 14.25 -1.00 -17.21
N LYS A 90 15.03 -0.16 -17.88
CA LYS A 90 16.04 0.68 -17.22
C LYS A 90 15.43 1.69 -16.25
N ARG A 91 14.25 2.23 -16.57
CA ARG A 91 13.53 3.17 -15.70
C ARG A 91 13.13 2.53 -14.38
N ILE A 92 12.70 1.24 -14.39
CA ILE A 92 12.30 0.52 -13.17
C ILE A 92 13.45 0.48 -12.16
N SER A 93 14.67 0.13 -12.60
CA SER A 93 15.85 0.06 -11.72
C SER A 93 16.38 1.41 -11.24
N ARG A 94 15.82 2.52 -11.72
CA ARG A 94 16.23 3.90 -11.36
C ARG A 94 15.13 4.69 -10.64
N LEU A 95 14.01 4.05 -10.28
CA LEU A 95 12.86 4.74 -9.69
C LEU A 95 13.18 5.45 -8.39
N ALA A 96 13.89 4.79 -7.47
CA ALA A 96 14.25 5.30 -6.15
C ALA A 96 15.47 4.54 -5.59
N ASN A 97 15.99 5.00 -4.44
CA ASN A 97 16.88 4.18 -3.63
C ASN A 97 16.03 3.15 -2.88
N ILE A 98 16.09 1.87 -3.28
CA ILE A 98 15.31 0.80 -2.68
C ILE A 98 16.20 -0.04 -1.79
N TYR A 99 15.77 -0.23 -0.54
CA TYR A 99 16.43 -1.04 0.47
C TYR A 99 15.52 -2.20 0.83
N TYR A 100 16.11 -3.31 1.29
CA TYR A 100 15.37 -4.50 1.69
C TYR A 100 15.74 -4.93 3.09
N ILE A 101 14.73 -5.15 3.94
CA ILE A 101 14.88 -5.79 5.25
C ILE A 101 13.92 -6.95 5.33
N ARG A 102 14.38 -8.06 5.89
CA ARG A 102 13.56 -9.26 6.01
C ARG A 102 12.86 -9.30 7.36
N GLN A 103 11.53 -9.38 7.34
CA GLN A 103 10.76 -9.82 8.49
C GLN A 103 10.98 -11.34 8.65
N LYS A 104 11.64 -11.76 9.74
CA LYS A 104 12.03 -13.16 9.95
C LYS A 104 10.83 -14.07 10.21
N GLU A 105 9.83 -13.56 10.91
CA GLU A 105 8.60 -14.23 11.29
C GLU A 105 7.39 -13.35 10.96
N PRO A 106 6.29 -13.90 10.41
CA PRO A 106 5.11 -13.11 10.03
C PRO A 106 4.28 -12.74 11.26
N LYS A 107 4.76 -11.77 12.06
CA LYS A 107 4.14 -11.31 13.32
C LYS A 107 3.15 -10.17 13.16
N GLY A 108 2.71 -9.87 11.93
CA GLY A 108 1.74 -8.84 11.63
C GLY A 108 2.35 -7.53 11.10
N LEU A 109 1.46 -6.58 10.77
CA LEU A 109 1.81 -5.32 10.13
C LEU A 109 2.61 -4.40 11.06
N GLY A 110 2.26 -4.34 12.34
CA GLY A 110 3.00 -3.55 13.33
C GLY A 110 4.46 -4.00 13.44
N ASP A 111 4.69 -5.32 13.52
CA ASP A 111 6.05 -5.89 13.56
C ASP A 111 6.83 -5.60 12.26
N ALA A 112 6.18 -5.67 11.10
CA ALA A 112 6.81 -5.31 9.83
C ALA A 112 7.30 -3.84 9.85
N VAL A 113 6.48 -2.90 10.33
CA VAL A 113 6.88 -1.48 10.49
C VAL A 113 8.01 -1.36 11.52
N TYR A 114 7.98 -2.11 12.61
CA TYR A 114 9.06 -2.10 13.61
C TYR A 114 10.39 -2.63 13.07
N CYS A 115 10.38 -3.56 12.12
CA CYS A 115 11.59 -3.99 11.43
C CYS A 115 12.32 -2.82 10.72
N ALA A 116 11.61 -1.77 10.36
CA ALA A 116 12.16 -0.60 9.68
C ALA A 116 12.84 0.42 10.63
N ARG A 117 12.86 0.21 11.95
CA ARG A 117 13.30 1.20 12.94
C ARG A 117 14.68 1.81 12.68
N SER A 118 15.65 1.00 12.29
CA SER A 118 17.02 1.49 12.00
C SER A 118 17.08 2.35 10.74
N PHE A 119 16.24 2.08 9.75
CA PHE A 119 16.12 2.88 8.53
C PHE A 119 15.38 4.20 8.78
N ILE A 120 14.29 4.14 9.55
CA ILE A 120 13.46 5.30 9.90
C ILE A 120 14.28 6.28 10.74
N ALA A 121 15.05 5.75 11.70
CA ALA A 121 15.75 6.53 12.70
C ALA A 121 14.77 7.50 13.43
N ASN A 122 15.04 8.80 13.40
CA ASN A 122 14.24 9.79 14.11
C ASN A 122 13.48 10.74 13.15
N GLU A 123 13.05 10.23 11.99
CA GLU A 123 12.37 11.02 10.95
C GLU A 123 10.91 10.57 10.76
N PRO A 124 9.98 11.50 10.44
CA PRO A 124 8.65 11.10 9.99
C PRO A 124 8.76 10.33 8.67
N PHE A 125 7.93 9.33 8.51
CA PHE A 125 7.98 8.41 7.39
C PHE A 125 6.59 8.04 6.88
N ALA A 126 6.53 7.58 5.63
CA ALA A 126 5.33 7.04 5.03
C ALA A 126 5.28 5.52 5.19
N VAL A 127 4.07 4.95 5.32
CA VAL A 127 3.83 3.52 5.15
C VAL A 127 2.82 3.34 4.02
N LEU A 128 3.15 2.48 3.05
CA LEU A 128 2.27 2.13 1.94
C LEU A 128 2.08 0.61 1.92
N LEU A 129 0.85 0.13 2.03
CA LEU A 129 0.58 -1.31 1.92
C LEU A 129 0.75 -1.78 0.47
N GLY A 130 1.40 -2.93 0.31
CA GLY A 130 1.80 -3.46 -0.99
C GLY A 130 0.65 -4.06 -1.84
N ASP A 131 -0.57 -4.11 -1.31
CA ASP A 131 -1.76 -4.68 -1.94
C ASP A 131 -2.91 -3.68 -2.10
N ASP A 132 -2.67 -2.39 -1.88
CA ASP A 132 -3.63 -1.31 -2.12
C ASP A 132 -3.13 -0.40 -3.23
N ILE A 133 -3.76 -0.41 -4.39
CA ILE A 133 -3.48 0.55 -5.46
C ILE A 133 -4.48 1.70 -5.38
N ILE A 134 -3.99 2.93 -5.45
CA ILE A 134 -4.85 4.12 -5.46
C ILE A 134 -4.57 4.92 -6.72
N GLN A 135 -5.62 5.11 -7.52
CA GLN A 135 -5.58 5.93 -8.72
C GLN A 135 -6.16 7.31 -8.45
N SER A 136 -5.37 8.36 -8.65
CA SER A 136 -5.78 9.75 -8.42
C SER A 136 -4.96 10.71 -9.25
N LYS A 137 -5.47 11.92 -9.49
CA LYS A 137 -4.70 13.01 -10.16
C LYS A 137 -3.49 13.43 -9.34
N THR A 138 -3.68 13.60 -8.04
CA THR A 138 -2.59 13.85 -7.08
C THR A 138 -2.40 12.57 -6.29
N PRO A 139 -1.20 11.94 -6.28
CA PRO A 139 -0.96 10.71 -5.55
C PRO A 139 -1.50 10.78 -4.12
N CYS A 140 -2.15 9.71 -3.65
CA CYS A 140 -2.76 9.71 -2.31
C CYS A 140 -1.74 10.05 -1.22
N LEU A 141 -0.55 9.46 -1.29
CA LEU A 141 0.54 9.80 -0.36
C LEU A 141 0.89 11.29 -0.41
N LYS A 142 0.91 11.91 -1.59
CA LYS A 142 1.18 13.35 -1.72
C LYS A 142 0.11 14.20 -1.05
N GLN A 143 -1.17 13.78 -1.13
CA GLN A 143 -2.26 14.46 -0.43
C GLN A 143 -2.02 14.44 1.08
N LEU A 144 -1.70 13.26 1.65
CA LEU A 144 -1.38 13.11 3.07
C LEU A 144 -0.17 13.98 3.48
N MET A 145 0.89 13.97 2.65
CA MET A 145 2.09 14.77 2.91
C MET A 145 1.78 16.27 2.98
N ASN A 146 0.89 16.75 2.14
CA ASN A 146 0.45 18.18 2.17
C ASN A 146 -0.26 18.54 3.48
N ILE A 147 -1.07 17.63 4.03
CA ILE A 147 -1.72 17.79 5.33
C ILE A 147 -0.67 17.73 6.46
N TYR A 148 0.23 16.74 6.40
CA TYR A 148 1.31 16.60 7.39
C TYR A 148 2.19 17.84 7.47
N LEU A 149 2.51 18.48 6.36
CA LEU A 149 3.32 19.72 6.36
C LEU A 149 2.68 20.85 7.17
N LYS A 150 1.34 20.89 7.24
CA LYS A 150 0.57 21.89 8.00
C LYS A 150 0.44 21.51 9.47
N LEU A 151 0.11 20.24 9.76
CA LEU A 151 -0.27 19.80 11.12
C LEU A 151 0.90 19.22 11.92
N LYS A 152 1.93 18.67 11.25
CA LYS A 152 3.08 17.97 11.86
C LYS A 152 2.68 16.79 12.76
N SER A 153 1.53 16.20 12.51
CA SER A 153 0.94 15.09 13.25
C SER A 153 0.72 13.90 12.33
N PRO A 154 0.65 12.67 12.84
CA PRO A 154 0.35 11.47 12.04
C PRO A 154 -0.95 11.61 11.26
N ILE A 155 -0.95 11.11 10.02
CA ILE A 155 -2.10 11.15 9.10
C ILE A 155 -2.37 9.75 8.56
N ILE A 156 -3.62 9.34 8.55
CA ILE A 156 -4.10 8.06 8.01
C ILE A 156 -5.03 8.33 6.82
N ALA A 157 -4.82 7.67 5.70
CA ALA A 157 -5.76 7.71 4.58
C ALA A 157 -6.99 6.87 4.88
N VAL A 158 -8.18 7.41 4.67
CA VAL A 158 -9.44 6.74 4.95
C VAL A 158 -10.46 6.93 3.84
N GLN A 159 -11.37 5.96 3.72
CA GLN A 159 -12.60 6.04 2.89
C GLN A 159 -13.77 5.38 3.63
N LYS A 160 -14.99 5.80 3.28
CA LYS A 160 -16.20 5.11 3.74
C LYS A 160 -16.39 3.81 2.98
N VAL A 161 -16.65 2.73 3.71
CA VAL A 161 -16.96 1.42 3.13
C VAL A 161 -18.38 1.00 3.49
N PRO A 162 -19.01 0.06 2.75
CA PRO A 162 -20.26 -0.56 3.18
C PRO A 162 -20.12 -1.18 4.58
N LEU A 163 -21.15 -1.08 5.41
CA LEU A 163 -21.10 -1.63 6.77
C LEU A 163 -20.77 -3.12 6.82
N ASN A 164 -21.18 -3.88 5.82
CA ASN A 164 -20.84 -5.31 5.71
C ASN A 164 -19.34 -5.59 5.50
N ASP A 165 -18.58 -4.59 5.05
CA ASP A 165 -17.16 -4.72 4.74
C ASP A 165 -16.23 -4.24 5.85
N VAL A 166 -16.75 -3.61 6.91
CA VAL A 166 -15.93 -3.06 8.02
C VAL A 166 -15.03 -4.10 8.68
N SER A 167 -15.48 -5.37 8.74
CA SER A 167 -14.69 -6.48 9.29
C SER A 167 -13.44 -6.85 8.52
N LYS A 168 -13.22 -6.24 7.34
CA LYS A 168 -12.01 -6.45 6.53
C LYS A 168 -10.88 -5.47 6.87
N TYR A 169 -11.19 -4.37 7.57
CA TYR A 169 -10.31 -3.21 7.73
C TYR A 169 -10.14 -2.77 9.18
N GLY A 170 -9.05 -2.07 9.46
CA GLY A 170 -9.01 -1.18 10.62
C GLY A 170 -9.99 -0.02 10.41
N ILE A 171 -10.81 0.26 11.42
CA ILE A 171 -11.85 1.28 11.37
C ILE A 171 -11.48 2.44 12.29
N VAL A 172 -11.56 3.66 11.75
CA VAL A 172 -11.41 4.91 12.50
C VAL A 172 -12.75 5.32 13.09
N VAL A 173 -12.76 5.59 14.37
CA VAL A 173 -13.86 6.31 15.04
C VAL A 173 -13.48 7.80 15.00
N PRO A 174 -14.23 8.64 14.26
CA PRO A 174 -13.89 10.05 14.13
C PRO A 174 -14.26 10.81 15.41
N GLY A 175 -13.36 11.71 15.82
CA GLY A 175 -13.58 12.73 16.82
C GLY A 175 -13.99 14.07 16.18
N ASN A 176 -13.25 15.14 16.49
CA ASN A 176 -13.54 16.49 15.99
C ASN A 176 -13.31 16.61 14.49
N THR A 177 -14.25 17.19 13.76
CA THR A 177 -14.09 17.55 12.35
C THR A 177 -13.24 18.82 12.24
N ILE A 178 -12.16 18.75 11.47
CA ILE A 178 -11.24 19.87 11.23
C ILE A 178 -11.61 20.58 9.92
N THR A 179 -11.81 19.80 8.85
CA THR A 179 -12.34 20.26 7.56
C THR A 179 -13.26 19.18 6.98
N GLU A 180 -13.90 19.44 5.85
CA GLU A 180 -14.76 18.46 5.16
C GLU A 180 -14.05 17.11 4.93
N ASN A 181 -12.75 17.14 4.64
CA ASN A 181 -11.95 15.94 4.30
C ASN A 181 -10.96 15.56 5.41
N LEU A 182 -11.02 16.14 6.60
CA LEU A 182 -10.06 15.89 7.67
C LEU A 182 -10.75 15.84 9.02
N VAL A 183 -10.59 14.73 9.72
CA VAL A 183 -11.12 14.54 11.08
C VAL A 183 -10.00 14.13 12.02
N GLN A 184 -10.09 14.53 13.27
CA GLN A 184 -9.26 13.99 14.34
C GLN A 184 -9.71 12.57 14.64
N VAL A 185 -8.77 11.68 14.92
CA VAL A 185 -9.05 10.29 15.32
C VAL A 185 -9.36 10.30 16.82
N ASP A 186 -10.52 9.76 17.19
CA ASP A 186 -10.87 9.50 18.59
C ASP A 186 -10.28 8.15 19.01
N THR A 187 -10.61 7.09 18.27
CA THR A 187 -10.02 5.77 18.48
C THR A 187 -10.00 4.94 17.19
N LEU A 188 -9.37 3.77 17.24
CA LEU A 188 -9.30 2.81 16.12
C LEU A 188 -9.65 1.41 16.60
N ILE A 189 -10.28 0.64 15.73
CA ILE A 189 -10.68 -0.76 16.01
C ILE A 189 -10.25 -1.63 14.83
N GLU A 190 -9.43 -2.64 15.09
CA GLU A 190 -9.00 -3.59 14.04
C GLU A 190 -10.11 -4.59 13.75
N LYS A 191 -10.58 -4.63 12.51
CA LYS A 191 -11.55 -5.61 11.98
C LYS A 191 -12.75 -5.86 12.90
N PRO A 192 -13.50 -4.83 13.27
CA PRO A 192 -14.64 -4.99 14.17
C PRO A 192 -15.72 -5.86 13.52
N PRO A 193 -16.52 -6.61 14.31
CA PRO A 193 -17.69 -7.28 13.80
C PRO A 193 -18.73 -6.25 13.31
N SER A 194 -19.33 -6.50 12.14
CA SER A 194 -20.17 -5.51 11.43
C SER A 194 -21.37 -5.03 12.24
N HIS A 195 -21.94 -5.89 13.10
CA HIS A 195 -23.13 -5.56 13.91
C HIS A 195 -22.85 -4.60 15.10
N ASN A 196 -21.58 -4.40 15.47
CA ASN A 196 -21.16 -3.54 16.58
C ASN A 196 -20.33 -2.33 16.12
N CYS A 197 -20.28 -2.06 14.84
CA CYS A 197 -19.42 -1.02 14.30
C CYS A 197 -20.11 0.34 14.36
N ILE A 198 -19.49 1.28 15.08
CA ILE A 198 -20.00 2.65 15.26
C ILE A 198 -19.53 3.60 14.15
N SER A 199 -18.64 3.14 13.27
CA SER A 199 -18.11 3.91 12.15
C SER A 199 -17.86 2.99 10.97
N ASN A 200 -17.97 3.52 9.75
CA ASN A 200 -17.61 2.81 8.54
C ASN A 200 -16.39 3.46 7.83
N LEU A 201 -15.61 4.22 8.58
CA LEU A 201 -14.44 4.91 8.08
C LEU A 201 -13.23 3.98 8.13
N ALA A 202 -12.95 3.34 7.01
CA ALA A 202 -11.92 2.31 6.90
C ALA A 202 -10.56 2.89 6.50
N ILE A 203 -9.50 2.34 7.06
CA ILE A 203 -8.12 2.70 6.77
C ILE A 203 -7.71 2.09 5.40
N MET A 204 -7.09 2.91 4.55
CA MET A 204 -6.78 2.57 3.14
C MET A 204 -5.29 2.48 2.86
N GLY A 205 -4.55 1.79 3.71
CA GLY A 205 -3.17 1.37 3.43
C GLY A 205 -2.14 2.47 3.17
N ARG A 206 -2.44 3.73 3.46
CA ARG A 206 -1.53 4.87 3.35
C ARG A 206 -1.49 5.62 4.67
N TYR A 207 -0.27 5.77 5.21
CA TYR A 207 -0.03 6.40 6.50
C TYR A 207 1.17 7.34 6.42
N ILE A 208 1.12 8.42 7.19
CA ILE A 208 2.27 9.18 7.60
C ILE A 208 2.38 9.07 9.11
N LEU A 209 3.48 8.53 9.57
CA LEU A 209 3.72 8.25 10.99
C LEU A 209 4.95 9.02 11.48
N THR A 210 4.96 9.28 12.79
CA THR A 210 6.12 9.81 13.51
C THR A 210 6.90 8.68 14.18
N PRO A 211 8.20 8.89 14.51
CA PRO A 211 9.03 7.88 15.15
C PRO A 211 8.48 7.31 16.46
N ASP A 212 7.63 8.06 17.16
CA ASP A 212 7.01 7.64 18.43
C ASP A 212 6.31 6.27 18.32
N ILE A 213 5.78 5.93 17.13
CA ILE A 213 5.15 4.63 16.88
C ILE A 213 6.11 3.47 17.15
N LEU A 214 7.41 3.67 16.93
CA LEU A 214 8.44 2.66 17.14
C LEU A 214 8.72 2.38 18.63
N GLU A 215 8.34 3.28 19.52
CA GLU A 215 8.38 3.05 20.96
C GLU A 215 7.11 2.36 21.47
N ILE A 216 5.99 2.54 20.78
CA ILE A 216 4.69 1.97 21.13
C ILE A 216 4.61 0.50 20.71
N ILE A 217 4.99 0.16 19.47
CA ILE A 217 4.86 -1.20 18.93
C ILE A 217 5.45 -2.29 19.85
N PRO A 218 6.69 -2.16 20.41
CA PRO A 218 7.25 -3.19 21.28
C PRO A 218 6.51 -3.38 22.61
N ARG A 219 5.69 -2.40 23.01
CA ARG A 219 4.91 -2.43 24.26
C ARG A 219 3.52 -3.03 24.08
N LEU A 220 3.11 -3.31 22.84
CA LEU A 220 1.85 -3.99 22.56
C LEU A 220 1.84 -5.40 23.16
N PRO A 221 0.70 -5.88 23.68
CA PRO A 221 0.58 -7.22 24.21
C PRO A 221 0.94 -8.26 23.15
N GLN A 222 1.98 -9.05 23.40
CA GLN A 222 2.35 -10.17 22.54
C GLN A 222 1.62 -11.42 23.04
N VAL A 223 0.39 -11.62 22.61
CA VAL A 223 -0.34 -12.87 22.89
C VAL A 223 0.11 -13.91 21.86
N ASN A 224 0.52 -15.08 22.32
CA ASN A 224 0.99 -16.16 21.45
C ASN A 224 -0.05 -16.47 20.35
N GLY A 225 0.37 -16.39 19.07
CA GLY A 225 -0.48 -16.64 17.91
C GLY A 225 -1.30 -15.44 17.41
N MET A 226 -1.26 -14.29 18.08
CA MET A 226 -1.86 -13.04 17.59
C MET A 226 -0.84 -12.18 16.85
N GLU A 227 -1.28 -11.55 15.76
CA GLU A 227 -0.48 -10.60 15.00
C GLU A 227 -0.39 -9.26 15.74
N ILE A 228 0.77 -8.62 15.69
CA ILE A 228 0.96 -7.24 16.16
C ILE A 228 0.37 -6.31 15.11
N GLN A 229 -0.80 -5.73 15.41
CA GLN A 229 -1.52 -4.87 14.47
C GLN A 229 -1.00 -3.43 14.55
N LEU A 230 -0.78 -2.81 13.37
CA LEU A 230 -0.42 -1.40 13.30
C LEU A 230 -1.56 -0.51 13.82
N THR A 231 -2.80 -0.92 13.61
CA THR A 231 -4.01 -0.24 14.08
C THR A 231 -4.01 -0.07 15.60
N ASP A 232 -3.59 -1.10 16.35
CA ASP A 232 -3.50 -1.03 17.82
C ASP A 232 -2.40 -0.05 18.26
N ALA A 233 -1.26 -0.05 17.57
CA ALA A 233 -0.20 0.91 17.85
C ALA A 233 -0.66 2.35 17.61
N ILE A 234 -1.37 2.60 16.50
CA ILE A 234 -1.89 3.94 16.18
C ILE A 234 -2.99 4.34 17.17
N ARG A 235 -3.80 3.40 17.65
CA ARG A 235 -4.79 3.67 18.71
C ARG A 235 -4.12 4.21 19.98
N ILE A 236 -3.08 3.54 20.46
CA ILE A 236 -2.31 4.02 21.62
C ILE A 236 -1.64 5.37 21.34
N MET A 237 -1.13 5.57 20.11
CA MET A 237 -0.57 6.86 19.71
C MET A 237 -1.63 7.97 19.75
N ALA A 238 -2.88 7.70 19.36
CA ALA A 238 -3.97 8.68 19.39
C ALA A 238 -4.38 9.09 20.82
N GLU A 239 -4.13 8.23 21.81
CA GLU A 239 -4.30 8.58 23.22
C GLU A 239 -3.21 9.54 23.75
N GLN A 240 -2.05 9.63 23.08
CA GLN A 240 -0.89 10.40 23.51
C GLN A 240 -0.69 11.68 22.72
N GLN A 241 -1.13 11.72 21.45
CA GLN A 241 -0.99 12.86 20.56
C GLN A 241 -2.13 12.92 19.53
N ASN A 242 -2.28 14.05 18.87
CA ASN A 242 -3.26 14.17 17.79
C ASN A 242 -2.86 13.31 16.60
N VAL A 243 -3.77 12.43 16.18
CA VAL A 243 -3.73 11.65 14.94
C VAL A 243 -4.91 12.08 14.08
N TYR A 244 -4.72 12.20 12.78
CA TYR A 244 -5.77 12.64 11.87
C TYR A 244 -6.08 11.60 10.82
N ALA A 245 -7.35 11.50 10.45
CA ALA A 245 -7.82 10.70 9.32
C ALA A 245 -8.23 11.63 8.18
N TYR A 246 -7.66 11.38 6.99
CA TYR A 246 -7.89 12.19 5.80
C TYR A 246 -8.63 11.41 4.73
N TYR A 247 -9.78 11.93 4.29
CA TYR A 247 -10.54 11.42 3.15
C TYR A 247 -9.83 11.84 1.86
N PHE A 248 -9.04 10.94 1.31
CA PHE A 248 -8.30 11.22 0.09
C PHE A 248 -9.20 11.17 -1.16
N GLU A 249 -8.79 11.91 -2.18
CA GLU A 249 -9.39 11.86 -3.51
C GLU A 249 -8.74 10.77 -4.34
N GLY A 250 -9.54 9.88 -4.93
CA GLY A 250 -9.08 8.82 -5.80
C GLY A 250 -9.89 7.53 -5.69
N GLU A 251 -9.68 6.64 -6.63
CA GLU A 251 -10.28 5.30 -6.65
C GLU A 251 -9.28 4.29 -6.08
N ARG A 252 -9.71 3.49 -5.11
CA ARG A 252 -8.91 2.44 -4.50
C ARG A 252 -9.27 1.08 -5.06
N TYR A 253 -8.24 0.27 -5.30
CA TYR A 253 -8.36 -1.14 -5.69
C TYR A 253 -7.67 -2.01 -4.64
N ASP A 254 -8.46 -2.85 -3.94
CA ASP A 254 -7.95 -3.86 -3.02
C ASP A 254 -7.44 -5.06 -3.82
N ILE A 255 -6.15 -5.08 -4.08
CA ILE A 255 -5.50 -6.18 -4.82
C ILE A 255 -5.33 -7.43 -3.92
N GLY A 256 -5.54 -7.31 -2.62
CA GLY A 256 -5.61 -8.44 -1.70
C GLY A 256 -6.90 -9.25 -1.79
N ASP A 257 -7.91 -8.76 -2.52
CA ASP A 257 -9.17 -9.45 -2.81
C ASP A 257 -9.26 -9.87 -4.28
N LYS A 258 -9.85 -11.05 -4.57
CA LYS A 258 -9.92 -11.58 -5.95
C LYS A 258 -10.74 -10.67 -6.87
N PHE A 259 -11.89 -10.17 -6.39
CA PHE A 259 -12.73 -9.29 -7.19
C PHE A 259 -12.09 -7.92 -7.39
N GLY A 260 -11.48 -7.37 -6.35
CA GLY A 260 -10.71 -6.12 -6.44
C GLY A 260 -9.56 -6.21 -7.43
N PHE A 261 -8.86 -7.37 -7.47
CA PHE A 261 -7.81 -7.65 -8.46
C PHE A 261 -8.35 -7.67 -9.90
N ILE A 262 -9.50 -8.35 -10.14
CA ILE A 262 -10.14 -8.39 -11.47
C ILE A 262 -10.61 -6.99 -11.87
N LYS A 263 -11.25 -6.25 -10.96
CA LYS A 263 -11.71 -4.86 -11.18
C LYS A 263 -10.55 -3.97 -11.61
N ALA A 264 -9.44 -4.02 -10.88
CA ALA A 264 -8.24 -3.25 -11.22
C ALA A 264 -7.73 -3.59 -12.62
N ASN A 265 -7.60 -4.89 -12.96
CA ASN A 265 -7.16 -5.31 -14.29
C ASN A 265 -8.05 -4.78 -15.39
N LEU A 266 -9.37 -4.86 -15.23
CA LEU A 266 -10.33 -4.34 -16.21
C LEU A 266 -10.19 -2.81 -16.38
N GLU A 267 -10.16 -2.06 -15.30
CA GLU A 267 -10.12 -0.60 -15.37
C GLU A 267 -8.78 -0.08 -15.89
N TYR A 268 -7.66 -0.69 -15.53
CA TYR A 268 -6.35 -0.34 -16.09
C TYR A 268 -6.21 -0.74 -17.56
N ALA A 269 -6.80 -1.87 -17.99
CA ALA A 269 -6.87 -2.25 -19.40
C ALA A 269 -7.71 -1.26 -20.21
N MET A 270 -8.84 -0.78 -19.66
CA MET A 270 -9.70 0.23 -20.28
C MET A 270 -9.02 1.60 -20.48
N GLN A 271 -7.94 1.90 -19.77
CA GLN A 271 -7.17 3.13 -19.96
C GLN A 271 -6.15 3.03 -21.11
N ARG A 272 -5.89 1.83 -21.63
CA ARG A 272 -4.96 1.59 -22.75
C ARG A 272 -5.75 1.52 -24.07
N PRO A 273 -5.56 2.44 -25.01
CA PRO A 273 -6.43 2.54 -26.19
C PRO A 273 -6.64 1.23 -26.95
N LYS A 274 -5.54 0.50 -27.26
CA LYS A 274 -5.63 -0.78 -27.99
C LYS A 274 -6.39 -1.85 -27.19
N LEU A 275 -6.04 -2.05 -25.92
CA LEU A 275 -6.72 -3.04 -25.06
C LEU A 275 -8.18 -2.68 -24.82
N LYS A 276 -8.50 -1.39 -24.71
CA LYS A 276 -9.86 -0.91 -24.54
C LYS A 276 -10.77 -1.35 -25.67
N GLU A 277 -10.34 -1.17 -26.93
CA GLU A 277 -11.14 -1.55 -28.10
C GLU A 277 -11.42 -3.05 -28.12
N GLU A 278 -10.37 -3.87 -27.96
CA GLU A 278 -10.50 -5.33 -27.91
C GLU A 278 -11.40 -5.80 -26.76
N LEU A 279 -11.18 -5.24 -25.56
CA LEU A 279 -11.95 -5.59 -24.37
C LEU A 279 -13.43 -5.21 -24.50
N MET A 280 -13.74 -4.02 -25.04
CA MET A 280 -15.12 -3.59 -25.27
C MET A 280 -15.85 -4.47 -26.28
N GLN A 281 -15.17 -4.93 -27.35
CA GLN A 281 -15.73 -5.87 -28.29
C GLN A 281 -16.04 -7.22 -27.63
N TYR A 282 -15.09 -7.73 -26.86
CA TYR A 282 -15.24 -8.99 -26.13
C TYR A 282 -16.37 -8.95 -25.10
N LEU A 283 -16.45 -7.88 -24.31
CA LEU A 283 -17.53 -7.71 -23.31
C LEU A 283 -18.91 -7.61 -23.95
N LYS A 284 -19.06 -6.95 -25.12
CA LYS A 284 -20.31 -6.93 -25.86
C LYS A 284 -20.78 -8.32 -26.30
N ILE A 285 -19.83 -9.16 -26.74
CA ILE A 285 -20.13 -10.55 -27.11
C ILE A 285 -20.57 -11.36 -25.89
N LEU A 286 -19.84 -11.24 -24.78
CA LEU A 286 -20.18 -11.94 -23.52
C LEU A 286 -21.55 -11.55 -22.97
N MET A 287 -21.89 -10.28 -22.99
CA MET A 287 -23.17 -9.76 -22.46
C MET A 287 -24.33 -9.91 -23.44
N GLY A 288 -24.05 -9.97 -24.75
CA GLY A 288 -25.06 -10.16 -25.77
C GLY A 288 -25.50 -11.60 -26.01
N ASN A 289 -24.77 -12.58 -25.42
CA ASN A 289 -25.10 -14.01 -25.49
C ASN A 289 -25.90 -14.50 -24.26
N ASN A 290 -26.34 -13.61 -23.38
CA ASN A 290 -27.27 -13.84 -22.29
C ASN A 290 -28.59 -13.07 -22.58
#